data_8d6c7b73afdbca3a02e229ea088fbfb2
#
_entry.id   8d6c7b73afdbca3a02e229ea088fbfb2
#
_cell.length_a   1.000
_cell.length_b   1.000
_cell.length_c   1.000
_cell.angle_alpha   90.00
_cell.angle_beta   90.00
_cell.angle_gamma   90.00
#
_symmetry.space_group_name_H-M   'P 1'
#
loop_
_entity.id
_entity.type
_entity.pdbx_description
1 polymer ?
#
loop_
_entity_poly.entity_id
_entity_poly.type
_entity_poly.pdbx_seq_one_letter_code
_entity_poly.pdbx_strand_id
1 'polypeptide(L)'
;MFSWEQRKLGDTNTFFTDGNYGNDYPTANEMSDSVNGVPFLRGSNLNNGAINLVDVNYITKQKHNLLTSGHTKFDDIIIAVRGSLGNCGYVAKQFIDININSQLAIIRTDKNELSGLFLIEYLLSSLGKKEINRNITGTALKQLPINSLKMINIKYPSINEQEKISILLSKLNASITLHQQEPFLCGNNVNGGVELC
;
A
#
# COMPACT_ATOMS: atom_id res chain seq x y z
N MET A 1 -29.31 -14.28 0.38
CA MET A 1 -29.01 -13.28 -0.66
C MET A 1 -27.76 -12.54 -0.19
N PHE A 2 -26.64 -12.71 -0.87
CA PHE A 2 -25.39 -12.00 -0.52
C PHE A 2 -25.53 -10.57 -0.97
N SER A 3 -25.73 -9.61 -0.06
CA SER A 3 -25.81 -8.20 -0.41
C SER A 3 -24.47 -7.54 -0.14
N TRP A 4 -23.83 -7.00 -1.18
CA TRP A 4 -22.68 -6.14 -1.02
C TRP A 4 -23.13 -4.76 -0.59
N GLU A 5 -22.55 -4.25 0.48
CA GLU A 5 -22.78 -2.88 0.91
C GLU A 5 -21.95 -1.92 0.07
N GLN A 6 -22.48 -0.73 -0.18
CA GLN A 6 -21.75 0.37 -0.79
C GLN A 6 -21.73 1.55 0.16
N ARG A 7 -20.54 1.98 0.55
CA ARG A 7 -20.33 3.13 1.45
C ARG A 7 -19.13 3.95 0.98
N LYS A 8 -19.04 5.18 1.47
CA LYS A 8 -17.78 5.92 1.43
C LYS A 8 -16.84 5.33 2.46
N LEU A 9 -15.55 5.33 2.16
CA LEU A 9 -14.54 4.82 3.09
C LEU A 9 -14.53 5.60 4.42
N GLY A 10 -14.86 6.89 4.40
CA GLY A 10 -15.01 7.71 5.59
C GLY A 10 -16.28 7.45 6.42
N ASP A 11 -17.26 6.71 5.88
CA ASP A 11 -18.49 6.33 6.59
C ASP A 11 -18.34 4.95 7.27
N THR A 12 -17.19 4.30 7.13
CA THR A 12 -16.80 3.09 7.85
C THR A 12 -15.98 3.48 9.09
N ASN A 13 -15.79 2.54 10.03
CA ASN A 13 -14.94 2.74 11.21
C ASN A 13 -13.43 2.79 10.87
N THR A 14 -13.09 3.51 9.81
CA THR A 14 -11.71 3.61 9.31
C THR A 14 -11.02 4.86 9.86
N PHE A 15 -9.84 4.67 10.43
CA PHE A 15 -8.95 5.74 10.87
C PHE A 15 -7.99 6.13 9.74
N PHE A 16 -7.74 7.43 9.59
CA PHE A 16 -6.83 7.98 8.60
C PHE A 16 -5.77 8.84 9.28
N THR A 17 -4.52 8.68 8.90
CA THR A 17 -3.43 9.55 9.32
C THR A 17 -2.43 9.70 8.19
N ASP A 18 -1.76 10.83 8.13
CA ASP A 18 -0.65 11.08 7.20
C ASP A 18 0.70 11.10 7.91
N GLY A 19 1.75 11.19 7.13
CA GLY A 19 3.10 11.36 7.66
C GLY A 19 3.30 12.76 8.24
N ASN A 20 4.37 12.93 8.99
CA ASN A 20 4.67 14.17 9.69
C ASN A 20 5.14 15.27 8.75
N TYR A 21 4.81 16.52 9.08
CA TYR A 21 5.10 17.72 8.30
C TYR A 21 5.84 18.78 9.11
N GLY A 22 6.40 19.77 8.42
CA GLY A 22 7.00 20.93 9.05
C GLY A 22 8.12 20.56 10.01
N ASN A 23 8.04 21.04 11.25
CA ASN A 23 9.06 20.80 12.28
C ASN A 23 9.18 19.34 12.73
N ASP A 24 8.12 18.57 12.53
CA ASP A 24 8.13 17.13 12.86
C ASP A 24 8.76 16.28 11.75
N TYR A 25 8.97 16.85 10.54
CA TYR A 25 9.65 16.13 9.48
C TYR A 25 11.12 15.92 9.81
N PRO A 26 11.69 14.71 9.60
CA PRO A 26 13.09 14.42 9.94
C PRO A 26 14.08 15.37 9.25
N THR A 27 14.98 15.95 10.03
CA THR A 27 16.12 16.75 9.55
C THR A 27 17.27 15.85 9.09
N ALA A 28 18.27 16.41 8.42
CA ALA A 28 19.44 15.65 7.96
C ALA A 28 20.16 14.91 9.12
N ASN A 29 20.23 15.52 10.31
CA ASN A 29 20.88 14.91 11.48
C ASN A 29 20.04 13.80 12.16
N GLU A 30 18.77 13.70 11.79
CA GLU A 30 17.85 12.67 12.28
C GLU A 30 17.70 11.50 11.27
N MET A 31 18.41 11.56 10.15
CA MET A 31 18.53 10.44 9.21
C MET A 31 19.54 9.41 9.74
N SER A 32 19.39 8.15 9.30
CA SER A 32 20.17 7.01 9.75
C SER A 32 20.47 6.06 8.58
N ASP A 33 21.18 4.99 8.88
CA ASP A 33 21.44 3.87 7.97
C ASP A 33 20.53 2.67 8.24
N SER A 34 20.64 1.64 7.40
CA SER A 34 19.83 0.42 7.48
C SER A 34 20.09 -0.45 8.72
N VAL A 35 21.23 -0.28 9.40
CA VAL A 35 21.62 -1.09 10.55
C VAL A 35 21.04 -0.52 11.84
N ASN A 36 21.06 0.82 11.97
CA ASN A 36 20.73 1.53 13.21
C ASN A 36 19.38 2.23 13.17
N GLY A 37 18.83 2.44 11.98
CA GLY A 37 17.63 3.24 11.74
C GLY A 37 16.34 2.44 11.64
N VAL A 38 15.25 3.18 11.55
CA VAL A 38 13.90 2.68 11.24
C VAL A 38 13.53 3.11 9.83
N PRO A 39 12.97 2.24 8.99
CA PRO A 39 12.56 2.59 7.63
C PRO A 39 11.60 3.78 7.61
N PHE A 40 11.83 4.72 6.69
CA PHE A 40 11.01 5.91 6.46
C PHE A 40 10.52 5.90 5.02
N LEU A 41 9.33 5.35 4.81
CA LEU A 41 8.76 5.07 3.49
C LEU A 41 8.42 6.35 2.71
N ARG A 42 8.64 6.27 1.41
CA ARG A 42 8.25 7.26 0.39
C ARG A 42 7.32 6.64 -0.64
N GLY A 43 6.71 7.43 -1.50
CA GLY A 43 5.83 6.95 -2.57
C GLY A 43 6.50 5.95 -3.52
N SER A 44 7.82 6.06 -3.75
CA SER A 44 8.61 5.12 -4.55
C SER A 44 8.75 3.72 -3.93
N ASN A 45 8.53 3.60 -2.64
CA ASN A 45 8.56 2.31 -1.94
C ASN A 45 7.26 1.51 -2.06
N LEU A 46 6.22 2.09 -2.67
CA LEU A 46 4.92 1.45 -2.86
C LEU A 46 4.76 1.04 -4.33
N ASN A 47 4.54 -0.23 -4.58
CA ASN A 47 4.33 -0.74 -5.93
C ASN A 47 3.31 -1.87 -5.94
N ASN A 48 2.18 -1.63 -6.62
CA ASN A 48 1.14 -2.62 -6.89
C ASN A 48 0.75 -3.48 -5.67
N GLY A 49 0.48 -2.83 -4.55
CA GLY A 49 0.10 -3.47 -3.29
C GLY A 49 1.25 -3.93 -2.40
N ALA A 50 2.47 -3.94 -2.91
CA ALA A 50 3.66 -4.31 -2.16
C ALA A 50 4.40 -3.10 -1.58
N ILE A 51 5.07 -3.31 -0.44
CA ILE A 51 6.05 -2.40 0.14
C ILE A 51 7.44 -2.95 -0.17
N ASN A 52 8.30 -2.13 -0.79
CA ASN A 52 9.67 -2.48 -1.11
C ASN A 52 10.64 -1.58 -0.33
N LEU A 53 11.58 -2.18 0.40
CA LEU A 53 12.59 -1.45 1.17
C LEU A 53 13.90 -1.19 0.38
N VAL A 54 13.95 -1.54 -0.91
CA VAL A 54 15.06 -1.12 -1.78
C VAL A 54 15.05 0.41 -1.86
N ASP A 55 16.20 1.04 -1.63
CA ASP A 55 16.38 2.51 -1.62
C ASP A 55 15.46 3.25 -0.64
N VAL A 56 15.02 2.59 0.43
CA VAL A 56 14.26 3.25 1.50
C VAL A 56 15.19 4.15 2.32
N ASN A 57 14.67 5.30 2.73
CA ASN A 57 15.35 6.13 3.72
C ASN A 57 15.17 5.55 5.12
N TYR A 58 16.10 5.87 6.02
CA TYR A 58 16.02 5.48 7.42
C TYR A 58 16.10 6.72 8.30
N ILE A 59 15.38 6.72 9.42
CA ILE A 59 15.45 7.73 10.47
C ILE A 59 16.00 7.12 11.74
N THR A 60 16.57 7.94 12.63
CA THR A 60 17.07 7.47 13.92
C THR A 60 15.93 6.92 14.78
N LYS A 61 16.21 5.93 15.62
CA LYS A 61 15.24 5.40 16.60
C LYS A 61 14.70 6.48 17.53
N GLN A 62 15.54 7.47 17.87
CA GLN A 62 15.13 8.62 18.69
C GLN A 62 14.06 9.43 17.95
N LYS A 63 14.28 9.77 16.66
CA LYS A 63 13.28 10.48 15.86
C LYS A 63 12.01 9.66 15.71
N HIS A 64 12.13 8.38 15.38
CA HIS A 64 10.99 7.47 15.28
C HIS A 64 10.08 7.52 16.53
N ASN A 65 10.68 7.47 17.72
CA ASN A 65 9.95 7.51 19.01
C ASN A 65 9.30 8.88 19.30
N LEU A 66 9.81 9.97 18.72
CA LEU A 66 9.26 11.31 18.88
C LEU A 66 8.09 11.60 17.93
N LEU A 67 8.02 10.89 16.82
CA LEU A 67 6.94 11.08 15.86
C LEU A 67 5.61 10.59 16.46
N THR A 68 4.56 11.41 16.34
CA THR A 68 3.23 11.12 16.90
C THR A 68 2.27 10.51 15.88
N SER A 69 2.64 10.55 14.60
CA SER A 69 1.85 10.00 13.49
C SER A 69 2.72 9.23 12.50
N GLY A 70 2.07 8.55 11.57
CA GLY A 70 2.77 7.83 10.49
C GLY A 70 3.41 6.51 10.88
N HIS A 71 3.13 5.97 12.08
CA HIS A 71 3.53 4.63 12.50
C HIS A 71 2.60 3.59 11.92
N THR A 72 3.17 2.62 11.23
CA THR A 72 2.41 1.53 10.61
C THR A 72 2.02 0.45 11.60
N LYS A 73 0.84 -0.15 11.40
CA LYS A 73 0.36 -1.33 12.13
C LYS A 73 0.01 -2.44 11.14
N PHE A 74 -0.02 -3.66 11.64
CA PHE A 74 -0.48 -4.79 10.83
C PHE A 74 -1.88 -4.54 10.25
N ASP A 75 -2.05 -4.85 8.98
CA ASP A 75 -3.29 -4.69 8.19
C ASP A 75 -3.59 -3.24 7.75
N ASP A 76 -2.70 -2.28 7.99
CA ASP A 76 -2.80 -0.94 7.42
C ASP A 76 -2.61 -0.97 5.90
N ILE A 77 -3.25 -0.02 5.22
CA ILE A 77 -2.94 0.32 3.84
C ILE A 77 -2.20 1.65 3.82
N ILE A 78 -1.06 1.68 3.16
CA ILE A 78 -0.35 2.92 2.87
C ILE A 78 -0.71 3.36 1.45
N ILE A 79 -1.04 4.64 1.27
CA ILE A 79 -1.38 5.20 -0.04
C ILE A 79 -0.61 6.50 -0.29
N ALA A 80 -0.11 6.66 -1.50
CA ALA A 80 0.56 7.90 -1.91
C ALA A 80 -0.48 9.01 -2.18
N VAL A 81 -0.38 10.09 -1.41
CA VAL A 81 -1.27 11.26 -1.46
C VAL A 81 -0.64 12.45 -2.18
N ARG A 82 0.66 12.36 -2.50
CA ARG A 82 1.44 13.27 -3.34
C ARG A 82 2.47 12.51 -4.16
N GLY A 83 2.91 13.08 -5.27
CA GLY A 83 3.86 12.44 -6.18
C GLY A 83 3.22 11.28 -6.94
N SER A 84 3.54 10.05 -6.59
CA SER A 84 3.00 8.82 -7.23
C SER A 84 1.58 8.51 -6.76
N LEU A 85 0.66 9.46 -6.97
CA LEU A 85 -0.72 9.43 -6.47
C LEU A 85 -1.40 8.08 -6.67
N GLY A 86 -1.99 7.57 -5.59
CA GLY A 86 -2.77 6.33 -5.62
C GLY A 86 -1.95 5.04 -5.59
N ASN A 87 -0.61 5.10 -5.65
CA ASN A 87 0.19 3.92 -5.35
C ASN A 87 -0.08 3.46 -3.92
N CYS A 88 -0.37 2.16 -3.76
CA CYS A 88 -0.73 1.59 -2.48
C CYS A 88 0.24 0.47 -2.08
N GLY A 89 0.34 0.24 -0.76
CA GLY A 89 1.05 -0.90 -0.18
C GLY A 89 0.33 -1.43 1.06
N TYR A 90 0.31 -2.75 1.21
CA TYR A 90 -0.26 -3.44 2.36
C TYR A 90 0.80 -3.66 3.44
N VAL A 91 0.48 -3.34 4.68
CA VAL A 91 1.38 -3.52 5.83
C VAL A 91 1.26 -4.94 6.38
N ALA A 92 2.11 -5.83 5.87
CA ALA A 92 2.30 -7.17 6.41
C ALA A 92 3.13 -7.12 7.72
N LYS A 93 3.24 -8.26 8.41
CA LYS A 93 3.88 -8.35 9.74
C LYS A 93 5.30 -7.79 9.80
N GLN A 94 6.10 -7.93 8.74
CA GLN A 94 7.48 -7.43 8.66
C GLN A 94 7.59 -5.91 8.52
N PHE A 95 6.49 -5.20 8.26
CA PHE A 95 6.45 -3.75 8.09
C PHE A 95 5.72 -3.03 9.23
N ILE A 96 5.54 -3.71 10.37
CA ILE A 96 4.96 -3.10 11.56
C ILE A 96 5.96 -2.13 12.17
N ASP A 97 5.43 -0.99 12.67
CA ASP A 97 6.16 0.03 13.40
C ASP A 97 7.32 0.65 12.62
N ILE A 98 7.11 0.85 11.32
CA ILE A 98 7.94 1.72 10.48
C ILE A 98 7.20 3.03 10.21
N ASN A 99 7.90 4.05 9.74
CA ASN A 99 7.29 5.37 9.51
C ASN A 99 7.06 5.64 8.03
N ILE A 100 6.05 6.49 7.77
CA ILE A 100 5.78 7.06 6.45
C ILE A 100 6.15 8.54 6.40
N ASN A 101 6.60 9.00 5.22
CA ASN A 101 6.84 10.43 4.99
C ASN A 101 5.54 11.19 4.69
N SER A 102 5.65 12.52 4.57
CA SER A 102 4.53 13.44 4.30
C SER A 102 3.86 13.28 2.93
N GLN A 103 4.37 12.43 2.05
CA GLN A 103 3.75 12.13 0.76
C GLN A 103 2.76 10.96 0.83
N LEU A 104 2.69 10.30 1.98
CA LEU A 104 1.92 9.08 2.21
C LEU A 104 0.86 9.31 3.28
N ALA A 105 -0.20 8.53 3.21
CA ALA A 105 -1.20 8.41 4.27
C ALA A 105 -1.42 6.93 4.61
N ILE A 106 -1.86 6.67 5.83
CA ILE A 106 -2.29 5.37 6.32
C ILE A 106 -3.82 5.33 6.36
N ILE A 107 -4.38 4.26 5.83
CA ILE A 107 -5.78 3.88 5.96
C ILE A 107 -5.80 2.67 6.88
N ARG A 108 -6.35 2.83 8.08
CA ARG A 108 -6.45 1.77 9.10
C ARG A 108 -7.90 1.42 9.31
N THR A 109 -8.30 0.26 8.83
CA THR A 109 -9.68 -0.21 8.90
C THR A 109 -9.99 -0.86 10.24
N ASP A 110 -11.27 -0.86 10.63
CA ASP A 110 -11.76 -1.76 11.68
C ASP A 110 -11.92 -3.17 11.09
N LYS A 111 -11.13 -4.11 11.59
CA LYS A 111 -11.10 -5.51 11.11
C LYS A 111 -12.43 -6.25 11.28
N ASN A 112 -13.36 -5.75 12.11
CA ASN A 112 -14.67 -6.33 12.25
C ASN A 112 -15.63 -5.91 11.12
N GLU A 113 -15.29 -4.86 10.39
CA GLU A 113 -16.10 -4.31 9.29
C GLU A 113 -15.42 -4.47 7.93
N LEU A 114 -14.14 -4.08 7.85
CA LEU A 114 -13.39 -4.03 6.60
C LEU A 114 -11.96 -4.54 6.79
N SER A 115 -11.62 -5.64 6.12
CA SER A 115 -10.26 -6.19 6.10
C SER A 115 -9.33 -5.31 5.27
N GLY A 116 -8.14 -4.99 5.78
CA GLY A 116 -7.12 -4.28 5.00
C GLY A 116 -6.68 -5.08 3.78
N LEU A 117 -6.61 -6.40 3.89
CA LEU A 117 -6.27 -7.27 2.77
C LEU A 117 -7.33 -7.24 1.65
N PHE A 118 -8.61 -7.13 2.00
CA PHE A 118 -9.68 -6.93 1.02
C PHE A 118 -9.61 -5.52 0.42
N LEU A 119 -9.38 -4.51 1.26
CA LEU A 119 -9.33 -3.12 0.80
C LEU A 119 -8.19 -2.89 -0.18
N ILE A 120 -6.98 -3.46 0.05
CA ILE A 120 -5.87 -3.29 -0.90
C ILE A 120 -6.21 -3.87 -2.28
N GLU A 121 -6.80 -5.05 -2.34
CA GLU A 121 -7.23 -5.68 -3.60
C GLU A 121 -8.29 -4.81 -4.31
N TYR A 122 -9.25 -4.25 -3.55
CA TYR A 122 -10.23 -3.33 -4.11
C TYR A 122 -9.57 -2.08 -4.69
N LEU A 123 -8.67 -1.43 -3.97
CA LEU A 123 -7.99 -0.20 -4.42
C LEU A 123 -7.11 -0.43 -5.66
N LEU A 124 -6.52 -1.62 -5.80
CA LEU A 124 -5.72 -2.02 -6.96
C LEU A 124 -6.57 -2.39 -8.18
N SER A 125 -7.84 -2.72 -7.98
CA SER A 125 -8.76 -3.03 -9.07
C SER A 125 -9.03 -1.83 -9.98
N SER A 126 -9.59 -2.08 -11.16
CA SER A 126 -10.01 -1.01 -12.09
C SER A 126 -11.05 -0.08 -11.47
N LEU A 127 -11.94 -0.59 -10.62
CA LEU A 127 -12.95 0.20 -9.91
C LEU A 127 -12.31 1.08 -8.84
N GLY A 128 -11.43 0.52 -8.01
CA GLY A 128 -10.70 1.27 -6.98
C GLY A 128 -9.83 2.37 -7.57
N LYS A 129 -9.09 2.07 -8.64
CA LYS A 129 -8.30 3.07 -9.37
C LYS A 129 -9.16 4.21 -9.94
N LYS A 130 -10.35 3.88 -10.44
CA LYS A 130 -11.31 4.88 -10.93
C LYS A 130 -11.82 5.76 -9.79
N GLU A 131 -12.13 5.19 -8.63
CA GLU A 131 -12.55 5.94 -7.44
C GLU A 131 -11.43 6.84 -6.91
N ILE A 132 -10.19 6.34 -6.80
CA ILE A 132 -9.03 7.15 -6.45
C ILE A 132 -8.90 8.35 -7.39
N ASN A 133 -8.90 8.11 -8.70
CA ASN A 133 -8.74 9.16 -9.71
C ASN A 133 -9.83 10.24 -9.65
N ARG A 134 -11.08 9.88 -9.33
CA ARG A 134 -12.20 10.81 -9.16
C ARG A 134 -12.02 11.76 -7.98
N ASN A 135 -11.27 11.32 -6.97
CA ASN A 135 -11.08 12.04 -5.72
C ASN A 135 -9.76 12.82 -5.68
N ILE A 136 -8.93 12.75 -6.74
CA ILE A 136 -7.74 13.57 -6.89
C ILE A 136 -8.17 15.03 -7.12
N THR A 137 -7.55 15.94 -6.37
CA THR A 137 -7.80 17.39 -6.42
C THR A 137 -6.58 18.15 -6.92
N GLY A 138 -6.78 19.41 -7.34
CA GLY A 138 -5.73 20.28 -7.85
C GLY A 138 -5.48 20.14 -9.35
N THR A 139 -5.22 21.25 -10.03
CA THR A 139 -4.93 21.29 -11.48
C THR A 139 -3.44 21.23 -11.76
N ALA A 140 -2.66 22.14 -11.19
CA ALA A 140 -1.21 22.21 -11.39
C ALA A 140 -0.47 21.24 -10.46
N LEU A 141 -0.84 21.18 -9.18
CA LEU A 141 -0.29 20.26 -8.20
C LEU A 141 -1.39 19.30 -7.73
N LYS A 142 -1.43 18.13 -8.33
CA LYS A 142 -2.41 17.09 -7.98
C LYS A 142 -2.12 16.53 -6.61
N GLN A 143 -3.16 16.31 -5.81
CA GLN A 143 -3.10 15.74 -4.46
C GLN A 143 -4.32 14.86 -4.18
N LEU A 144 -4.17 13.96 -3.22
CA LEU A 144 -5.23 13.10 -2.72
C LEU A 144 -5.33 13.25 -1.18
N PRO A 145 -5.81 14.40 -0.67
CA PRO A 145 -5.86 14.67 0.76
C PRO A 145 -6.78 13.68 1.49
N ILE A 146 -6.61 13.55 2.82
CA ILE A 146 -7.39 12.62 3.66
C ILE A 146 -8.90 12.82 3.46
N ASN A 147 -9.38 14.05 3.35
CA ASN A 147 -10.80 14.29 3.10
C ASN A 147 -11.28 13.71 1.77
N SER A 148 -10.42 13.69 0.75
CA SER A 148 -10.69 13.02 -0.53
C SER A 148 -10.65 11.50 -0.41
N LEU A 149 -9.71 10.94 0.37
CA LEU A 149 -9.67 9.50 0.67
C LEU A 149 -10.96 9.03 1.32
N LYS A 150 -11.50 9.80 2.26
CA LYS A 150 -12.78 9.51 2.93
C LYS A 150 -13.98 9.46 1.96
N MET A 151 -13.89 10.10 0.81
CA MET A 151 -14.97 10.15 -0.20
C MET A 151 -14.91 8.98 -1.20
N ILE A 152 -13.88 8.15 -1.17
CA ILE A 152 -13.78 6.96 -2.03
C ILE A 152 -14.94 6.01 -1.70
N ASN A 153 -15.72 5.68 -2.73
CA ASN A 153 -16.77 4.67 -2.59
C ASN A 153 -16.16 3.28 -2.66
N ILE A 154 -16.52 2.45 -1.71
CA ILE A 154 -16.16 1.03 -1.67
C ILE A 154 -17.40 0.15 -1.69
N LYS A 155 -17.26 -1.03 -2.29
CA LYS A 155 -18.26 -2.09 -2.23
C LYS A 155 -17.63 -3.29 -1.56
N TYR A 156 -18.26 -3.78 -0.51
CA TYR A 156 -17.72 -4.90 0.25
C TYR A 156 -18.82 -5.81 0.79
N PRO A 157 -18.57 -7.12 0.85
CA PRO A 157 -19.48 -8.10 1.44
C PRO A 157 -19.24 -8.24 2.95
N SER A 158 -19.85 -9.24 3.58
CA SER A 158 -19.55 -9.60 4.97
C SER A 158 -18.06 -9.90 5.18
N ILE A 159 -17.54 -9.68 6.39
CA ILE A 159 -16.12 -9.87 6.73
C ILE A 159 -15.62 -11.29 6.40
N ASN A 160 -16.42 -12.33 6.66
CA ASN A 160 -16.08 -13.71 6.32
C ASN A 160 -15.91 -13.94 4.81
N GLU A 161 -16.67 -13.21 3.99
CA GLU A 161 -16.59 -13.28 2.54
C GLU A 161 -15.40 -12.48 2.02
N GLN A 162 -15.12 -11.31 2.62
CA GLN A 162 -13.91 -10.53 2.33
C GLN A 162 -12.65 -11.37 2.51
N GLU A 163 -12.52 -12.11 3.61
CA GLU A 163 -11.38 -12.98 3.89
C GLU A 163 -11.22 -14.08 2.82
N LYS A 164 -12.32 -14.74 2.45
CA LYS A 164 -12.29 -15.78 1.40
C LYS A 164 -11.87 -15.22 0.05
N ILE A 165 -12.39 -14.06 -0.34
CA ILE A 165 -12.02 -13.37 -1.58
C ILE A 165 -10.54 -13.00 -1.57
N SER A 166 -10.05 -12.41 -0.49
CA SER A 166 -8.65 -11.97 -0.38
C SER A 166 -7.67 -13.14 -0.44
N ILE A 167 -7.98 -14.26 0.22
CA ILE A 167 -7.17 -15.49 0.16
C ILE A 167 -7.14 -16.05 -1.27
N LEU A 168 -8.27 -16.05 -1.97
CA LEU A 168 -8.34 -16.53 -3.35
C LEU A 168 -7.49 -15.66 -4.28
N LEU A 169 -7.65 -14.34 -4.20
CA LEU A 169 -6.91 -13.38 -5.02
C LEU A 169 -5.40 -13.46 -4.75
N SER A 170 -4.98 -13.56 -3.50
CA SER A 170 -3.55 -13.68 -3.16
C SER A 170 -2.93 -14.96 -3.73
N LYS A 171 -3.65 -16.10 -3.70
CA LYS A 171 -3.20 -17.35 -4.31
C LYS A 171 -3.09 -17.23 -5.83
N LEU A 172 -4.05 -16.60 -6.48
CA LEU A 172 -4.02 -16.37 -7.94
C LEU A 172 -2.84 -15.48 -8.33
N ASN A 173 -2.62 -14.38 -7.62
CA ASN A 173 -1.50 -13.47 -7.86
C ASN A 173 -0.15 -14.19 -7.68
N ALA A 174 0.00 -15.02 -6.65
CA ALA A 174 1.21 -15.83 -6.45
C ALA A 174 1.43 -16.82 -7.61
N SER A 175 0.38 -17.50 -8.08
CA SER A 175 0.47 -18.43 -9.20
C SER A 175 0.88 -17.72 -10.51
N ILE A 176 0.30 -16.55 -10.80
CA ILE A 176 0.64 -15.75 -11.99
C ILE A 176 2.12 -15.34 -11.92
N THR A 177 2.59 -14.87 -10.77
CA THR A 177 3.99 -14.46 -10.59
C THR A 177 4.96 -15.63 -10.82
N LEU A 178 4.63 -16.82 -10.32
CA LEU A 178 5.44 -18.03 -10.54
C LEU A 178 5.52 -18.38 -12.03
N HIS A 179 4.40 -18.39 -12.75
CA HIS A 179 4.40 -18.67 -14.19
C HIS A 179 5.14 -17.62 -15.03
N GLN A 180 5.16 -16.35 -14.59
CA GLN A 180 5.92 -15.30 -15.26
C GLN A 180 7.43 -15.41 -15.01
N GLN A 181 7.85 -16.12 -13.98
CA GLN A 181 9.26 -16.37 -13.65
C GLN A 181 9.80 -17.67 -14.24
N GLU A 182 8.95 -18.54 -14.80
CA GLU A 182 9.42 -19.70 -15.52
C GLU A 182 10.10 -19.23 -16.82
N PRO A 183 11.41 -19.55 -17.01
CA PRO A 183 12.06 -19.24 -18.27
C PRO A 183 11.32 -19.98 -19.39
N PHE A 184 11.00 -19.28 -20.46
CA PHE A 184 10.57 -19.90 -21.72
C PHE A 184 11.67 -20.84 -22.17
N LEU A 185 11.53 -22.13 -21.86
CA LEU A 185 12.31 -23.17 -22.52
C LEU A 185 11.82 -23.21 -23.96
N CYS A 186 12.45 -22.43 -24.82
CA CYS A 186 12.33 -22.60 -26.27
C CYS A 186 12.79 -24.01 -26.59
N GLY A 187 11.83 -24.93 -26.69
CA GLY A 187 12.07 -26.25 -27.28
C GLY A 187 12.36 -26.08 -28.74
N ASN A 188 13.61 -26.17 -29.14
CA ASN A 188 13.97 -26.39 -30.53
C ASN A 188 14.90 -27.58 -30.67
N ASN A 189 14.34 -28.44 -31.43
CA ASN A 189 14.92 -29.60 -32.06
C ASN A 189 16.30 -29.42 -32.67
N VAL A 190 17.02 -30.50 -32.55
CA VAL A 190 18.02 -31.04 -33.52
C VAL A 190 19.33 -30.29 -33.59
N ASN A 191 20.31 -30.97 -33.03
CA ASN A 191 21.77 -30.75 -33.11
C ASN A 191 22.36 -29.90 -31.97
N GLY A 192 22.54 -30.54 -30.81
CA GLY A 192 23.77 -30.39 -30.02
C GLY A 192 24.16 -29.00 -29.53
N GLY A 193 23.26 -28.17 -29.02
CA GLY A 193 23.61 -26.91 -28.37
C GLY A 193 22.40 -26.26 -27.74
N VAL A 194 22.43 -26.05 -26.43
CA VAL A 194 21.44 -25.25 -25.72
C VAL A 194 21.87 -23.79 -25.84
N GLU A 195 21.23 -23.01 -26.70
CA GLU A 195 21.30 -21.54 -26.64
C GLU A 195 20.20 -21.01 -25.71
N LEU A 196 20.64 -20.23 -24.72
CA LEU A 196 19.79 -19.39 -23.88
C LEU A 196 19.45 -18.12 -24.65
N CYS A 197 18.17 -17.87 -24.83
CA CYS A 197 17.68 -16.57 -25.29
C CYS A 197 17.43 -15.63 -24.10
#